data_bef1e2d272f069299577e6ef3e3dfba9
#
_entry.id   bef1e2d272f069299577e6ef3e3dfba9
#
_cell.length_a   1.000
_cell.length_b   1.000
_cell.length_c   1.000
_cell.angle_alpha   90.00
_cell.angle_beta   90.00
_cell.angle_gamma   90.00
#
_symmetry.space_group_name_H-M   'P 1'
#
loop_
_entity.id
_entity.type
_entity.pdbx_description
1 polymer ?
#
loop_
_entity_poly.entity_id
_entity_poly.type
_entity_poly.pdbx_seq_one_letter_code
_entity_poly.pdbx_strand_id
1 'polypeptide(L)'
;MKRAEILTGLWLLMFLIYGKECMSQIQNKVCDTIPYELVHNKIIIPVTINGVKTKYIVDTGGKTGTMYDIALEMQANAAGYTRISDVNGQGQNYQEAYVSNVSIGNSYQIKLLKTMVLPKDPFFTDLGVAGILGGDAFSQSVVTFDSRYRIMVINYPYRPEKLKLTDGVPLLDETEYNSFITVKQEEQTMKILFDTGAESFLLYSIQDYNRLADISDIKETNHAHGIVSAGLAGLGNPVEIKKLNIPSIRIMDKEFTNIGCTTSVMNETIIGVDLLKYGKVIIDYMRKRFFFLPFEKGKTDMGGAPVLWNVSILPRNERFEITTIWDSMKDQVSFGDQVININGTSLSNCPMSQIAIEEIMNAIPGDTGYIIIKKDNQERKIEIKKER
;
A
#
# COMPACT_ATOMS: atom_id res chain seq x y z
N MET A 1 -0.70 25.69 -56.18
CA MET A 1 -0.73 26.03 -54.74
C MET A 1 -1.98 25.58 -53.96
N LYS A 2 -3.14 25.30 -54.55
CA LYS A 2 -4.37 24.92 -53.82
C LYS A 2 -4.52 23.42 -53.46
N ARG A 3 -3.65 22.52 -53.92
CA ARG A 3 -3.71 21.08 -53.57
C ARG A 3 -2.85 20.66 -52.36
N ALA A 4 -1.88 21.46 -51.93
CA ALA A 4 -1.03 21.16 -50.80
C ALA A 4 -1.68 21.54 -49.45
N GLU A 5 -2.54 22.56 -49.44
CA GLU A 5 -3.22 23.01 -48.23
C GLU A 5 -4.37 22.09 -47.77
N ILE A 6 -4.95 21.33 -48.70
CA ILE A 6 -6.03 20.35 -48.37
C ILE A 6 -5.45 19.09 -47.75
N LEU A 7 -4.25 18.67 -48.15
CA LEU A 7 -3.61 17.49 -47.53
C LEU A 7 -3.08 17.76 -46.13
N THR A 8 -2.57 18.96 -45.84
CA THR A 8 -2.13 19.33 -44.48
C THR A 8 -3.29 19.45 -43.51
N GLY A 9 -4.45 19.95 -43.95
CA GLY A 9 -5.66 20.01 -43.13
C GLY A 9 -6.23 18.64 -42.78
N LEU A 10 -6.15 17.67 -43.69
CA LEU A 10 -6.61 16.30 -43.44
C LEU A 10 -5.71 15.52 -42.46
N TRP A 11 -4.40 15.75 -42.49
CA TRP A 11 -3.45 15.15 -41.54
C TRP A 11 -3.59 15.75 -40.15
N LEU A 12 -3.87 17.04 -40.02
CA LEU A 12 -4.13 17.67 -38.72
C LEU A 12 -5.45 17.19 -38.10
N LEU A 13 -6.49 16.96 -38.92
CA LEU A 13 -7.76 16.39 -38.46
C LEU A 13 -7.62 14.90 -38.01
N MET A 14 -6.79 14.14 -38.74
CA MET A 14 -6.50 12.74 -38.31
C MET A 14 -5.72 12.68 -37.02
N PHE A 15 -4.76 13.58 -36.76
CA PHE A 15 -4.05 13.62 -35.47
C PHE A 15 -4.93 14.07 -34.31
N LEU A 16 -5.95 14.90 -34.55
CA LEU A 16 -6.93 15.28 -33.54
C LEU A 16 -7.95 14.18 -33.21
N ILE A 17 -8.14 13.21 -34.09
CA ILE A 17 -9.04 12.06 -33.89
C ILE A 17 -8.31 10.92 -33.17
N TYR A 18 -7.00 10.74 -33.38
CA TYR A 18 -6.20 9.70 -32.70
C TYR A 18 -5.66 10.09 -31.33
N GLY A 19 -5.78 11.36 -30.91
CA GLY A 19 -5.35 11.86 -29.60
C GLY A 19 -6.37 11.72 -28.45
N LYS A 20 -7.51 11.05 -28.67
CA LYS A 20 -8.56 10.86 -27.64
C LYS A 20 -8.86 9.41 -27.34
N GLU A 21 -7.96 8.52 -27.53
CA GLU A 21 -8.16 7.12 -27.16
C GLU A 21 -7.36 6.79 -25.91
N CYS A 22 -8.02 6.81 -24.80
CA CYS A 22 -8.03 5.88 -23.66
C CYS A 22 -8.83 6.49 -22.52
N MET A 23 -10.06 6.87 -22.76
CA MET A 23 -10.99 7.12 -21.66
C MET A 23 -11.93 5.91 -21.53
N SER A 24 -11.71 5.15 -20.49
CA SER A 24 -12.67 4.15 -20.01
C SER A 24 -14.06 4.81 -19.93
N GLN A 25 -14.93 4.56 -20.90
CA GLN A 25 -16.30 5.08 -20.87
C GLN A 25 -17.13 4.25 -19.91
N ILE A 26 -17.30 4.74 -18.69
CA ILE A 26 -18.37 4.28 -17.80
C ILE A 26 -19.66 4.88 -18.35
N GLN A 27 -20.57 4.04 -18.84
CA GLN A 27 -21.71 4.50 -19.65
C GLN A 27 -22.96 4.92 -18.85
N ASN A 28 -23.06 4.66 -17.53
CA ASN A 28 -24.25 4.93 -16.74
C ASN A 28 -23.89 5.43 -15.33
N LYS A 29 -24.88 5.98 -14.61
CA LYS A 29 -24.78 6.22 -13.18
C LYS A 29 -24.43 4.92 -12.46
N VAL A 30 -23.36 4.94 -11.68
CA VAL A 30 -22.92 3.82 -10.87
C VAL A 30 -23.06 4.19 -9.40
N CYS A 31 -23.58 3.28 -8.60
CA CYS A 31 -23.53 3.31 -7.16
C CYS A 31 -23.45 1.86 -6.67
N ASP A 32 -22.25 1.30 -6.72
CA ASP A 32 -22.00 -0.08 -6.29
C ASP A 32 -21.47 -0.12 -4.88
N THR A 33 -22.07 -0.97 -4.06
CA THR A 33 -21.57 -1.29 -2.72
C THR A 33 -20.93 -2.67 -2.76
N ILE A 34 -19.64 -2.75 -2.50
CA ILE A 34 -18.81 -3.93 -2.63
C ILE A 34 -18.32 -4.31 -1.24
N PRO A 35 -18.79 -5.43 -0.67
CA PRO A 35 -18.19 -5.99 0.54
C PRO A 35 -16.73 -6.33 0.29
N TYR A 36 -15.86 -6.02 1.24
CA TYR A 36 -14.46 -6.40 1.18
C TYR A 36 -14.07 -7.30 2.34
N GLU A 37 -13.10 -8.17 2.09
CA GLU A 37 -12.38 -8.90 3.12
C GLU A 37 -11.21 -8.04 3.63
N LEU A 38 -10.93 -8.09 4.92
CA LEU A 38 -9.72 -7.50 5.50
C LEU A 38 -8.83 -8.65 5.98
N VAL A 39 -7.80 -8.96 5.23
CA VAL A 39 -6.87 -10.06 5.50
C VAL A 39 -5.46 -9.48 5.57
N HIS A 40 -4.72 -9.71 6.65
CA HIS A 40 -3.41 -9.10 6.91
C HIS A 40 -3.40 -7.58 6.62
N ASN A 41 -4.41 -6.87 7.14
CA ASN A 41 -4.65 -5.44 6.90
C ASN A 41 -4.74 -5.04 5.40
N LYS A 42 -4.95 -5.99 4.47
CA LYS A 42 -5.21 -5.69 3.04
C LYS A 42 -6.70 -5.72 2.77
N ILE A 43 -7.20 -4.70 2.07
CA ILE A 43 -8.56 -4.65 1.55
C ILE A 43 -8.63 -5.50 0.29
N ILE A 44 -9.38 -6.59 0.33
CA ILE A 44 -9.51 -7.53 -0.78
C ILE A 44 -10.95 -7.51 -1.31
N ILE A 45 -11.11 -7.30 -2.61
CA ILE A 45 -12.41 -7.25 -3.29
C ILE A 45 -12.51 -8.28 -4.42
N PRO A 46 -13.73 -8.80 -4.70
CA PRO A 46 -13.98 -9.61 -5.88
C PRO A 46 -13.99 -8.76 -7.16
N VAL A 47 -13.37 -9.28 -8.21
CA VAL A 47 -13.28 -8.65 -9.53
C VAL A 47 -13.50 -9.71 -10.59
N THR A 48 -14.16 -9.34 -11.70
CA THR A 48 -14.23 -10.20 -12.88
C THR A 48 -13.52 -9.50 -14.03
N ILE A 49 -12.55 -10.16 -14.65
CA ILE A 49 -11.81 -9.63 -15.79
C ILE A 49 -11.91 -10.60 -16.94
N ASN A 50 -12.44 -10.14 -18.08
CA ASN A 50 -12.64 -10.95 -19.29
C ASN A 50 -13.35 -12.31 -19.01
N GLY A 51 -14.29 -12.30 -18.05
CA GLY A 51 -15.03 -13.50 -17.61
C GLY A 51 -14.34 -14.33 -16.50
N VAL A 52 -13.07 -14.08 -16.19
CA VAL A 52 -12.33 -14.73 -15.10
C VAL A 52 -12.69 -14.05 -13.78
N LYS A 53 -13.25 -14.84 -12.85
CA LYS A 53 -13.57 -14.37 -11.49
C LYS A 53 -12.36 -14.53 -10.58
N THR A 54 -11.97 -13.46 -9.93
CA THR A 54 -10.79 -13.44 -9.04
C THR A 54 -10.95 -12.39 -7.94
N LYS A 55 -9.92 -12.20 -7.13
CA LYS A 55 -9.83 -11.17 -6.10
C LYS A 55 -8.59 -10.30 -6.32
N TYR A 56 -8.66 -9.05 -5.87
CA TYR A 56 -7.55 -8.11 -5.89
C TYR A 56 -7.43 -7.38 -4.56
N ILE A 57 -6.21 -7.01 -4.19
CA ILE A 57 -5.95 -6.02 -3.15
C ILE A 57 -6.27 -4.64 -3.71
N VAL A 58 -6.95 -3.79 -2.95
CA VAL A 58 -7.12 -2.36 -3.29
C VAL A 58 -5.95 -1.57 -2.70
N ASP A 59 -5.21 -0.90 -3.57
CA ASP A 59 -3.98 -0.16 -3.26
C ASP A 59 -4.04 1.25 -3.83
N THR A 60 -4.43 2.23 -3.00
CA THR A 60 -4.58 3.64 -3.43
C THR A 60 -3.24 4.38 -3.58
N GLY A 61 -2.14 3.76 -3.18
CA GLY A 61 -0.77 4.28 -3.34
C GLY A 61 -0.06 3.76 -4.59
N GLY A 62 -0.62 2.75 -5.28
CA GLY A 62 0.03 2.05 -6.37
C GLY A 62 -0.70 2.12 -7.72
N LYS A 63 -0.06 1.55 -8.73
CA LYS A 63 -0.65 1.23 -10.03
C LYS A 63 -1.23 -0.18 -10.02
N THR A 64 -2.24 -0.42 -10.86
CA THR A 64 -2.79 -1.76 -11.07
C THR A 64 -1.71 -2.72 -11.58
N GLY A 65 -1.62 -3.88 -10.92
CA GLY A 65 -0.69 -4.94 -11.26
C GLY A 65 -1.37 -6.32 -11.16
N THR A 66 -1.09 -7.21 -12.12
CA THR A 66 -1.65 -8.56 -12.22
C THR A 66 -0.52 -9.56 -12.37
N MET A 67 -0.54 -10.66 -11.61
CA MET A 67 0.43 -11.73 -11.76
C MET A 67 0.43 -12.30 -13.19
N TYR A 68 1.61 -12.68 -13.68
CA TYR A 68 1.82 -13.10 -15.08
C TYR A 68 0.90 -14.24 -15.52
N ASP A 69 0.81 -15.30 -14.73
CA ASP A 69 -0.03 -16.47 -15.03
C ASP A 69 -1.52 -16.08 -15.11
N ILE A 70 -1.98 -15.23 -14.23
CA ILE A 70 -3.36 -14.71 -14.23
C ILE A 70 -3.58 -13.75 -15.40
N ALA A 71 -2.61 -12.89 -15.73
CA ALA A 71 -2.69 -12.01 -16.89
C ALA A 71 -2.84 -12.79 -18.20
N LEU A 72 -2.16 -13.95 -18.33
CA LEU A 72 -2.34 -14.85 -19.48
C LEU A 72 -3.75 -15.45 -19.51
N GLU A 73 -4.28 -15.92 -18.38
CA GLU A 73 -5.63 -16.47 -18.28
C GLU A 73 -6.69 -15.42 -18.67
N MET A 74 -6.46 -14.16 -18.27
CA MET A 74 -7.32 -13.02 -18.60
C MET A 74 -7.14 -12.53 -20.04
N GLN A 75 -6.29 -13.16 -20.84
CA GLN A 75 -5.98 -12.78 -22.24
C GLN A 75 -5.46 -11.33 -22.35
N ALA A 76 -4.57 -10.94 -21.44
CA ALA A 76 -3.96 -9.63 -21.45
C ALA A 76 -3.09 -9.40 -22.70
N ASN A 77 -3.19 -8.21 -23.29
CA ASN A 77 -2.43 -7.83 -24.48
C ASN A 77 -1.28 -6.91 -24.10
N ALA A 78 -0.06 -7.23 -24.51
CA ALA A 78 1.13 -6.43 -24.22
C ALA A 78 0.96 -4.97 -24.67
N ALA A 79 1.35 -4.00 -23.82
CA ALA A 79 1.18 -2.57 -24.04
C ALA A 79 2.49 -1.77 -23.99
N GLY A 80 3.57 -2.34 -23.48
CA GLY A 80 4.85 -1.64 -23.32
C GLY A 80 5.53 -1.96 -22.00
N TYR A 81 6.27 -0.99 -21.46
CA TYR A 81 6.95 -1.10 -20.18
C TYR A 81 6.78 0.16 -19.37
N THR A 82 6.75 0.01 -18.05
CA THR A 82 6.76 1.12 -17.08
C THR A 82 7.85 0.88 -16.06
N ARG A 83 8.45 1.95 -15.55
CA ARG A 83 9.38 1.88 -14.42
C ARG A 83 8.64 2.32 -13.15
N ILE A 84 8.64 1.48 -12.14
CA ILE A 84 8.04 1.76 -10.84
C ILE A 84 9.13 1.65 -9.77
N SER A 85 9.14 2.59 -8.84
CA SER A 85 9.88 2.45 -7.58
C SER A 85 8.91 1.92 -6.53
N ASP A 86 9.32 0.85 -5.85
CA ASP A 86 8.53 0.25 -4.78
C ASP A 86 8.74 0.94 -3.42
N VAL A 87 8.11 0.42 -2.39
CA VAL A 87 8.20 0.89 -0.99
C VAL A 87 9.65 0.91 -0.44
N ASN A 88 10.57 0.18 -1.05
CA ASN A 88 12.00 0.16 -0.69
C ASN A 88 12.83 1.16 -1.53
N GLY A 89 12.20 1.99 -2.37
CA GLY A 89 12.87 2.88 -3.31
C GLY A 89 13.57 2.16 -4.47
N GLN A 90 13.33 0.85 -4.64
CA GLN A 90 13.92 0.07 -5.73
C GLN A 90 13.13 0.27 -7.01
N GLY A 91 13.78 0.83 -8.01
CA GLY A 91 13.19 1.03 -9.33
C GLY A 91 13.31 -0.21 -10.21
N GLN A 92 12.20 -0.80 -10.63
CA GLN A 92 12.14 -1.94 -11.54
C GLN A 92 11.28 -1.65 -12.75
N ASN A 93 11.64 -2.24 -13.91
CA ASN A 93 10.84 -2.18 -15.12
C ASN A 93 9.85 -3.35 -15.14
N TYR A 94 8.57 -3.02 -15.30
CA TYR A 94 7.51 -4.00 -15.47
C TYR A 94 6.96 -3.91 -16.89
N GLN A 95 6.67 -5.06 -17.50
CA GLN A 95 5.86 -5.10 -18.71
C GLN A 95 4.46 -4.58 -18.37
N GLU A 96 3.89 -3.77 -19.24
CA GLU A 96 2.50 -3.35 -19.16
C GLU A 96 1.66 -4.17 -20.15
N ALA A 97 0.42 -4.41 -19.77
CA ALA A 97 -0.57 -5.07 -20.62
C ALA A 97 -1.93 -4.40 -20.46
N TYR A 98 -2.80 -4.60 -21.44
CA TYR A 98 -4.20 -4.24 -21.35
C TYR A 98 -5.05 -5.47 -21.07
N VAL A 99 -5.93 -5.37 -20.07
CA VAL A 99 -7.01 -6.32 -19.82
C VAL A 99 -8.34 -5.68 -20.15
N SER A 100 -9.26 -6.44 -20.74
CA SER A 100 -10.56 -5.93 -21.17
C SER A 100 -11.69 -6.43 -20.29
N ASN A 101 -12.84 -5.74 -20.34
CA ASN A 101 -14.08 -6.16 -19.67
C ASN A 101 -13.91 -6.39 -18.17
N VAL A 102 -13.33 -5.41 -17.47
CA VAL A 102 -13.16 -5.46 -16.01
C VAL A 102 -14.47 -5.03 -15.35
N SER A 103 -15.01 -5.91 -14.49
CA SER A 103 -16.20 -5.65 -13.67
C SER A 103 -15.82 -5.62 -12.20
N ILE A 104 -16.13 -4.53 -11.51
CA ILE A 104 -15.99 -4.38 -10.05
C ILE A 104 -17.38 -4.10 -9.49
N GLY A 105 -17.92 -4.99 -8.66
CA GLY A 105 -19.31 -4.92 -8.26
C GLY A 105 -20.27 -5.28 -9.39
N ASN A 106 -21.45 -4.66 -9.40
CA ASN A 106 -22.54 -5.02 -10.35
C ASN A 106 -22.56 -4.10 -11.58
N SER A 107 -22.16 -2.85 -11.46
CA SER A 107 -22.35 -1.84 -12.51
C SER A 107 -21.06 -1.08 -12.88
N TYR A 108 -20.01 -1.12 -12.07
CA TYR A 108 -18.77 -0.46 -12.40
C TYR A 108 -17.97 -1.30 -13.41
N GLN A 109 -17.93 -0.80 -14.65
CA GLN A 109 -17.32 -1.48 -15.79
C GLN A 109 -16.17 -0.65 -16.37
N ILE A 110 -15.01 -1.26 -16.54
CA ILE A 110 -13.86 -0.68 -17.23
C ILE A 110 -13.66 -1.49 -18.50
N LYS A 111 -13.82 -0.85 -19.67
CA LYS A 111 -13.67 -1.53 -20.96
C LYS A 111 -12.25 -2.02 -21.20
N LEU A 112 -11.28 -1.21 -20.82
CA LEU A 112 -9.86 -1.49 -21.00
C LEU A 112 -9.10 -0.91 -19.82
N LEU A 113 -8.43 -1.78 -19.07
CA LEU A 113 -7.59 -1.40 -17.93
C LEU A 113 -6.14 -1.74 -18.24
N LYS A 114 -5.26 -0.79 -18.02
CA LYS A 114 -3.82 -1.00 -18.12
C LYS A 114 -3.32 -1.60 -16.82
N THR A 115 -2.56 -2.67 -16.89
CA THR A 115 -2.00 -3.37 -15.72
C THR A 115 -0.52 -3.63 -15.91
N MET A 116 0.26 -3.55 -14.84
CA MET A 116 1.61 -4.10 -14.80
C MET A 116 1.52 -5.63 -14.74
N VAL A 117 2.42 -6.30 -15.43
CA VAL A 117 2.57 -7.75 -15.32
C VAL A 117 3.58 -8.04 -14.22
N LEU A 118 3.09 -8.55 -13.10
CA LEU A 118 3.88 -8.85 -11.93
C LEU A 118 4.44 -10.28 -12.00
N PRO A 119 5.65 -10.54 -11.48
CA PRO A 119 6.13 -11.89 -11.31
C PRO A 119 5.20 -12.66 -10.35
N LYS A 120 5.25 -13.98 -10.41
CA LYS A 120 4.55 -14.80 -9.41
C LYS A 120 5.18 -14.55 -8.04
N ASP A 121 4.35 -14.21 -7.07
CA ASP A 121 4.79 -13.91 -5.71
C ASP A 121 3.97 -14.73 -4.70
N PRO A 122 4.62 -15.43 -3.74
CA PRO A 122 3.95 -16.16 -2.67
C PRO A 122 2.95 -15.30 -1.89
N PHE A 123 3.24 -14.03 -1.66
CA PHE A 123 2.35 -13.10 -0.95
C PHE A 123 0.96 -13.02 -1.59
N PHE A 124 0.88 -12.80 -2.92
CA PHE A 124 -0.40 -12.77 -3.62
C PHE A 124 -1.08 -14.14 -3.67
N THR A 125 -0.29 -15.20 -3.83
CA THR A 125 -0.80 -16.57 -3.89
C THR A 125 -1.43 -16.99 -2.55
N ASP A 126 -0.78 -16.65 -1.43
CA ASP A 126 -1.24 -16.99 -0.08
C ASP A 126 -2.49 -16.21 0.30
N LEU A 127 -2.62 -14.96 -0.16
CA LEU A 127 -3.84 -14.16 -0.01
C LEU A 127 -4.96 -14.58 -0.99
N GLY A 128 -4.68 -15.47 -1.95
CA GLY A 128 -5.65 -15.89 -2.96
C GLY A 128 -6.11 -14.77 -3.89
N VAL A 129 -5.19 -13.84 -4.22
CA VAL A 129 -5.46 -12.67 -5.07
C VAL A 129 -4.68 -12.71 -6.37
N ALA A 130 -5.20 -12.09 -7.42
CA ALA A 130 -4.55 -11.99 -8.72
C ALA A 130 -3.47 -10.87 -8.78
N GLY A 131 -3.49 -9.96 -7.82
CA GLY A 131 -2.60 -8.81 -7.78
C GLY A 131 -3.21 -7.62 -7.03
N ILE A 132 -2.88 -6.41 -7.47
CA ILE A 132 -3.33 -5.15 -6.88
C ILE A 132 -4.18 -4.35 -7.87
N LEU A 133 -5.25 -3.72 -7.39
CA LEU A 133 -5.99 -2.66 -8.09
C LEU A 133 -5.54 -1.32 -7.54
N GLY A 134 -4.80 -0.59 -8.35
CA GLY A 134 -4.32 0.73 -8.03
C GLY A 134 -5.37 1.83 -8.15
N GLY A 135 -5.00 3.05 -7.75
CA GLY A 135 -5.86 4.22 -7.93
C GLY A 135 -6.24 4.50 -9.39
N ASP A 136 -5.43 4.04 -10.35
CA ASP A 136 -5.69 4.14 -11.80
C ASP A 136 -6.96 3.39 -12.23
N ALA A 137 -7.30 2.26 -11.59
CA ALA A 137 -8.56 1.55 -11.84
C ALA A 137 -9.79 2.38 -11.43
N PHE A 138 -9.64 3.36 -10.57
CA PHE A 138 -10.70 4.21 -10.02
C PHE A 138 -10.67 5.66 -10.50
N SER A 139 -9.76 6.01 -11.41
CA SER A 139 -9.49 7.39 -11.87
C SER A 139 -10.72 8.14 -12.38
N GLN A 140 -11.75 7.42 -12.83
CA GLN A 140 -13.02 7.97 -13.33
C GLN A 140 -14.18 7.85 -12.32
N SER A 141 -13.90 7.68 -11.04
CA SER A 141 -14.94 7.43 -10.03
C SER A 141 -14.68 8.17 -8.71
N VAL A 142 -15.67 8.04 -7.83
CA VAL A 142 -15.57 8.42 -6.43
C VAL A 142 -15.62 7.15 -5.60
N VAL A 143 -14.58 6.90 -4.84
CA VAL A 143 -14.46 5.70 -4.00
C VAL A 143 -14.62 6.07 -2.54
N THR A 144 -15.47 5.35 -1.83
CA THR A 144 -15.68 5.46 -0.39
C THR A 144 -15.25 4.18 0.30
N PHE A 145 -14.41 4.28 1.31
CA PHE A 145 -14.08 3.18 2.22
C PHE A 145 -14.79 3.39 3.55
N ASP A 146 -15.63 2.43 3.94
CA ASP A 146 -16.34 2.42 5.22
C ASP A 146 -16.00 1.13 6.00
N SER A 147 -15.05 1.21 6.91
CA SER A 147 -14.57 0.07 7.65
C SER A 147 -15.58 -0.49 8.67
N ARG A 148 -16.53 0.32 9.13
CA ARG A 148 -17.57 -0.15 10.07
C ARG A 148 -18.45 -1.25 9.47
N TYR A 149 -18.69 -1.14 8.16
CA TYR A 149 -19.49 -2.11 7.42
C TYR A 149 -18.65 -3.02 6.54
N ARG A 150 -17.32 -2.80 6.48
CA ARG A 150 -16.40 -3.47 5.55
C ARG A 150 -16.88 -3.41 4.12
N ILE A 151 -17.23 -2.20 3.68
CA ILE A 151 -17.67 -1.95 2.32
C ILE A 151 -16.81 -0.87 1.65
N MET A 152 -16.61 -1.07 0.36
CA MET A 152 -16.15 -0.07 -0.59
C MET A 152 -17.34 0.34 -1.48
N VAL A 153 -17.59 1.64 -1.60
CA VAL A 153 -18.65 2.14 -2.49
C VAL A 153 -18.02 2.88 -3.65
N ILE A 154 -18.38 2.50 -4.87
CA ILE A 154 -17.94 3.19 -6.09
C ILE A 154 -19.11 3.98 -6.65
N ASN A 155 -18.94 5.30 -6.79
CA ASN A 155 -19.92 6.19 -7.36
C ASN A 155 -19.41 6.81 -8.67
N TYR A 156 -20.29 6.99 -9.65
CA TYR A 156 -20.06 7.74 -10.88
C TYR A 156 -21.37 8.35 -11.40
N PRO A 157 -21.38 9.57 -11.87
CA PRO A 157 -20.33 10.61 -11.77
C PRO A 157 -20.42 11.45 -10.50
N TYR A 158 -21.27 11.09 -9.56
CA TYR A 158 -21.62 11.94 -8.41
C TYR A 158 -20.95 11.47 -7.12
N ARG A 159 -20.56 12.44 -6.30
CA ARG A 159 -20.20 12.20 -4.91
C ARG A 159 -21.45 11.82 -4.08
N PRO A 160 -21.27 11.26 -2.87
CA PRO A 160 -22.35 11.18 -1.89
C PRO A 160 -23.06 12.54 -1.71
N GLU A 161 -24.39 12.54 -1.72
CA GLU A 161 -25.24 13.72 -1.92
C GLU A 161 -24.97 14.89 -0.98
N LYS A 162 -24.48 14.72 0.21
CA LYS A 162 -24.30 15.77 1.20
C LYS A 162 -22.91 16.41 1.22
N LEU A 163 -21.97 15.95 0.38
CA LEU A 163 -20.59 16.45 0.36
C LEU A 163 -20.41 17.56 -0.67
N LYS A 164 -19.94 18.71 -0.22
CA LYS A 164 -19.47 19.80 -1.08
C LYS A 164 -17.98 19.62 -1.38
N LEU A 165 -17.49 20.18 -2.49
CA LEU A 165 -16.03 20.15 -2.79
C LEU A 165 -15.21 20.85 -1.72
N THR A 166 -15.78 21.88 -1.10
CA THR A 166 -15.16 22.65 -0.01
C THR A 166 -15.00 21.87 1.29
N ASP A 167 -15.73 20.77 1.45
CA ASP A 167 -15.66 19.93 2.65
C ASP A 167 -14.47 18.97 2.62
N GLY A 168 -13.74 18.90 1.48
CA GLY A 168 -12.56 18.07 1.29
C GLY A 168 -11.30 18.87 0.99
N VAL A 169 -10.15 18.24 1.14
CA VAL A 169 -8.85 18.79 0.74
C VAL A 169 -8.49 18.39 -0.69
N PRO A 170 -7.72 19.22 -1.43
CA PRO A 170 -7.25 18.85 -2.75
C PRO A 170 -6.38 17.58 -2.72
N LEU A 171 -6.53 16.71 -3.71
CA LEU A 171 -5.46 15.78 -4.09
C LEU A 171 -4.39 16.59 -4.82
N LEU A 172 -3.14 16.33 -4.47
CA LEU A 172 -2.00 16.94 -5.15
C LEU A 172 -1.73 16.23 -6.48
N ASP A 173 -1.48 17.01 -7.54
CA ASP A 173 -1.30 16.48 -8.91
C ASP A 173 0.13 15.98 -9.15
N GLU A 174 0.55 14.94 -8.44
CA GLU A 174 1.86 14.31 -8.69
C GLU A 174 1.75 13.13 -9.65
N THR A 175 0.66 12.37 -9.53
CA THR A 175 0.30 11.31 -10.47
C THR A 175 -1.21 11.29 -10.66
N GLU A 176 -1.69 10.65 -11.72
CA GLU A 176 -3.15 10.54 -11.97
C GLU A 176 -3.86 9.59 -11.01
N TYR A 177 -3.12 8.79 -10.23
CA TYR A 177 -3.67 7.69 -9.44
C TYR A 177 -3.32 7.73 -7.96
N ASN A 178 -2.30 8.46 -7.53
CA ASN A 178 -1.90 8.48 -6.12
C ASN A 178 -2.72 9.51 -5.33
N SER A 179 -3.07 9.13 -4.12
CA SER A 179 -3.88 9.96 -3.22
C SER A 179 -3.01 10.81 -2.30
N PHE A 180 -2.20 11.71 -2.89
CA PHE A 180 -1.42 12.68 -2.12
C PHE A 180 -2.29 13.79 -1.57
N ILE A 181 -2.15 14.07 -0.28
CA ILE A 181 -2.86 15.14 0.42
C ILE A 181 -1.91 15.98 1.27
N THR A 182 -2.39 17.13 1.67
CA THR A 182 -1.70 17.99 2.65
C THR A 182 -2.29 17.77 4.03
N VAL A 183 -1.44 17.56 5.03
CA VAL A 183 -1.81 17.48 6.45
C VAL A 183 -1.00 18.48 7.28
N LYS A 184 -1.40 18.68 8.52
CA LYS A 184 -0.66 19.46 9.50
C LYS A 184 0.01 18.51 10.49
N GLN A 185 1.33 18.65 10.67
CA GLN A 185 2.04 18.10 11.81
C GLN A 185 2.46 19.28 12.69
N GLU A 186 1.84 19.42 13.85
CA GLU A 186 1.95 20.63 14.66
C GLU A 186 1.68 21.89 13.81
N GLU A 187 2.65 22.82 13.70
CA GLU A 187 2.55 24.00 12.85
C GLU A 187 3.04 23.77 11.41
N GLN A 188 3.66 22.62 11.13
CA GLN A 188 4.24 22.31 9.83
C GLN A 188 3.20 21.72 8.89
N THR A 189 3.32 22.08 7.62
CA THR A 189 2.52 21.47 6.55
C THR A 189 3.31 20.37 5.87
N MET A 190 2.73 19.19 5.76
CA MET A 190 3.33 18.03 5.11
C MET A 190 2.49 17.54 3.96
N LYS A 191 3.16 17.07 2.92
CA LYS A 191 2.59 16.23 1.87
C LYS A 191 2.68 14.78 2.34
N ILE A 192 1.57 14.06 2.29
CA ILE A 192 1.53 12.63 2.61
C ILE A 192 0.74 11.86 1.57
N LEU A 193 1.03 10.58 1.44
CA LEU A 193 0.27 9.64 0.61
C LEU A 193 -0.73 8.89 1.48
N PHE A 194 -2.02 8.88 1.10
CA PHE A 194 -2.97 7.92 1.64
C PHE A 194 -2.91 6.63 0.81
N ASP A 195 -2.52 5.55 1.45
CA ASP A 195 -2.21 4.28 0.80
C ASP A 195 -2.86 3.10 1.52
N THR A 196 -3.89 2.50 0.91
CA THR A 196 -4.55 1.30 1.45
C THR A 196 -3.72 0.03 1.27
N GLY A 197 -2.65 0.06 0.50
CA GLY A 197 -1.64 -0.99 0.41
C GLY A 197 -0.70 -1.04 1.61
N ALA A 198 -0.54 0.07 2.35
CA ALA A 198 0.24 0.14 3.58
C ALA A 198 -0.58 -0.31 4.80
N GLU A 199 -0.01 -1.20 5.65
CA GLU A 199 -0.74 -1.87 6.74
C GLU A 199 -0.87 -1.05 8.02
N SER A 200 0.06 -0.12 8.26
CA SER A 200 0.13 0.69 9.48
C SER A 200 -0.73 1.97 9.38
N PHE A 201 -0.89 2.66 10.52
CA PHE A 201 -1.45 4.01 10.51
C PHE A 201 -0.51 5.02 9.87
N LEU A 202 0.77 4.96 10.21
CA LEU A 202 1.80 5.91 9.75
C LEU A 202 3.11 5.17 9.45
N LEU A 203 3.66 5.41 8.28
CA LEU A 203 5.01 5.05 7.89
C LEU A 203 5.75 6.35 7.54
N TYR A 204 6.73 6.73 8.36
CA TYR A 204 7.32 8.05 8.30
C TYR A 204 8.54 8.08 7.38
N SER A 205 8.56 8.96 6.39
CA SER A 205 9.70 9.10 5.49
C SER A 205 10.95 9.55 6.27
N ILE A 206 12.10 8.90 6.04
CA ILE A 206 13.38 9.34 6.61
C ILE A 206 13.74 10.75 6.14
N GLN A 207 13.31 11.17 4.95
CA GLN A 207 13.52 12.53 4.45
C GLN A 207 12.69 13.55 5.23
N ASP A 208 11.42 13.24 5.51
CA ASP A 208 10.57 14.08 6.35
C ASP A 208 11.10 14.14 7.78
N TYR A 209 11.58 13.00 8.31
CA TYR A 209 12.24 12.97 9.61
C TYR A 209 13.44 13.93 9.63
N ASN A 210 14.36 13.82 8.70
CA ASN A 210 15.56 14.66 8.64
C ASN A 210 15.23 16.16 8.47
N ARG A 211 14.11 16.48 7.82
CA ARG A 211 13.62 17.85 7.63
C ARG A 211 12.95 18.44 8.87
N LEU A 212 12.30 17.61 9.69
CA LEU A 212 11.41 18.06 10.76
C LEU A 212 11.93 17.80 12.17
N ALA A 213 12.91 16.91 12.35
CA ALA A 213 13.38 16.48 13.68
C ALA A 213 13.84 17.65 14.57
N ASP A 214 14.48 18.66 13.98
CA ASP A 214 15.00 19.81 14.72
C ASP A 214 13.95 20.91 15.01
N ILE A 215 12.78 20.85 14.37
CA ILE A 215 11.73 21.88 14.45
C ILE A 215 10.36 21.35 14.92
N SER A 216 10.33 20.11 15.36
CA SER A 216 9.14 19.38 15.79
C SER A 216 9.49 18.53 17.01
N ASP A 217 8.53 18.28 17.90
CA ASP A 217 8.75 17.46 19.10
C ASP A 217 8.74 15.94 18.79
N ILE A 218 9.32 15.54 17.65
CA ILE A 218 9.48 14.12 17.28
C ILE A 218 10.48 13.46 18.26
N LYS A 219 10.07 12.33 18.84
CA LYS A 219 10.93 11.57 19.75
C LYS A 219 11.36 10.26 19.11
N GLU A 220 12.66 10.04 19.02
CA GLU A 220 13.21 8.72 18.76
C GLU A 220 13.13 7.88 20.02
N THR A 221 12.59 6.69 19.92
CA THR A 221 12.44 5.79 21.08
C THR A 221 13.31 4.55 20.99
N ASN A 222 13.68 4.15 19.78
CA ASN A 222 14.54 2.99 19.56
C ASN A 222 15.12 3.01 18.13
N HIS A 223 16.19 2.19 17.91
CA HIS A 223 16.83 2.03 16.61
C HIS A 223 16.90 0.56 16.22
N ALA A 224 16.87 0.30 14.92
CA ALA A 224 17.11 -1.02 14.35
C ALA A 224 17.97 -0.90 13.09
N HIS A 225 18.59 -2.01 12.74
CA HIS A 225 19.22 -2.20 11.42
C HIS A 225 18.53 -3.35 10.72
N GLY A 226 18.11 -3.15 9.47
CA GLY A 226 17.45 -4.21 8.71
C GLY A 226 16.59 -3.75 7.56
N ILE A 227 15.72 -4.64 7.12
CA ILE A 227 14.79 -4.42 6.01
C ILE A 227 13.47 -3.88 6.57
N VAL A 228 13.00 -2.76 6.02
CA VAL A 228 11.76 -2.11 6.46
C VAL A 228 10.54 -2.93 6.04
N SER A 229 10.52 -3.40 4.78
CA SER A 229 9.37 -4.12 4.21
C SER A 229 9.75 -4.92 2.96
N ALA A 230 8.87 -5.84 2.55
CA ALA A 230 8.86 -6.40 1.22
C ALA A 230 8.07 -5.46 0.28
N GLY A 231 8.66 -5.12 -0.85
CA GLY A 231 8.02 -4.34 -1.91
C GLY A 231 7.73 -5.20 -3.15
N LEU A 232 7.17 -4.61 -4.19
CA LEU A 232 6.91 -5.30 -5.47
C LEU A 232 8.20 -5.82 -6.15
N ALA A 233 9.35 -5.21 -5.87
CA ALA A 233 10.65 -5.65 -6.35
C ALA A 233 11.35 -6.65 -5.40
N GLY A 234 10.64 -7.13 -4.38
CA GLY A 234 11.16 -8.03 -3.34
C GLY A 234 11.62 -7.31 -2.08
N LEU A 235 12.53 -7.94 -1.34
CA LEU A 235 13.06 -7.36 -0.10
C LEU A 235 14.00 -6.19 -0.39
N GLY A 236 13.88 -5.13 0.43
CA GLY A 236 14.78 -3.99 0.38
C GLY A 236 16.22 -4.31 0.83
N ASN A 237 17.09 -3.32 0.69
CA ASN A 237 18.40 -3.38 1.33
C ASN A 237 18.28 -3.09 2.83
N PRO A 238 19.15 -3.66 3.67
CA PRO A 238 19.22 -3.29 5.08
C PRO A 238 19.58 -1.81 5.24
N VAL A 239 18.84 -1.12 6.10
CA VAL A 239 18.99 0.30 6.42
C VAL A 239 18.84 0.53 7.92
N GLU A 240 19.24 1.72 8.37
CA GLU A 240 18.92 2.19 9.72
C GLU A 240 17.42 2.54 9.78
N ILE A 241 16.74 2.01 10.79
CA ILE A 241 15.32 2.21 11.05
C ILE A 241 15.18 2.87 12.42
N LYS A 242 14.40 3.94 12.48
CA LYS A 242 14.08 4.62 13.73
C LYS A 242 12.65 4.31 14.13
N LYS A 243 12.43 4.04 15.41
CA LYS A 243 11.11 4.01 16.02
C LYS A 243 10.82 5.40 16.57
N LEU A 244 9.72 5.98 16.12
CA LEU A 244 9.37 7.37 16.39
C LEU A 244 8.06 7.47 17.15
N ASN A 245 7.97 8.54 17.95
CA ASN A 245 6.70 9.05 18.46
C ASN A 245 6.49 10.46 17.90
N ILE A 246 5.47 10.61 17.06
CA ILE A 246 5.06 11.88 16.45
C ILE A 246 4.05 12.55 17.36
N PRO A 247 4.25 13.81 17.76
CA PRO A 247 3.39 14.48 18.74
C PRO A 247 1.95 14.64 18.24
N SER A 248 1.77 15.12 17.01
CA SER A 248 0.42 15.21 16.42
C SER A 248 0.45 15.27 14.89
N ILE A 249 -0.61 14.72 14.29
CA ILE A 249 -0.96 14.92 12.87
C ILE A 249 -2.44 15.26 12.79
N ARG A 250 -2.75 16.31 12.04
CA ARG A 250 -4.13 16.72 11.76
C ARG A 250 -4.48 16.46 10.31
N ILE A 251 -5.47 15.59 10.09
CA ILE A 251 -6.05 15.28 8.80
C ILE A 251 -7.41 15.96 8.74
N MET A 252 -7.55 17.02 7.95
CA MET A 252 -8.73 17.87 7.94
C MET A 252 -9.07 18.35 9.37
N ASP A 253 -10.26 18.04 9.89
CA ASP A 253 -10.70 18.45 11.23
C ASP A 253 -10.36 17.44 12.34
N LYS A 254 -9.73 16.31 12.00
CA LYS A 254 -9.38 15.26 12.96
C LYS A 254 -7.90 15.33 13.34
N GLU A 255 -7.66 15.41 14.64
CA GLU A 255 -6.30 15.40 15.20
C GLU A 255 -6.01 14.06 15.84
N PHE A 256 -4.86 13.49 15.48
CA PHE A 256 -4.27 12.32 16.10
C PHE A 256 -3.03 12.74 16.86
N THR A 257 -2.87 12.26 18.09
CA THR A 257 -1.76 12.63 18.96
C THR A 257 -1.00 11.39 19.42
N ASN A 258 0.25 11.58 19.84
CA ASN A 258 1.07 10.50 20.38
C ASN A 258 1.15 9.31 19.42
N ILE A 259 1.54 9.57 18.16
CA ILE A 259 1.50 8.60 17.07
C ILE A 259 2.82 7.86 17.00
N GLY A 260 2.78 6.55 17.29
CA GLY A 260 3.94 5.68 17.10
C GLY A 260 4.08 5.20 15.66
N CYS A 261 5.30 5.24 15.13
CA CYS A 261 5.61 4.76 13.79
C CYS A 261 7.08 4.35 13.65
N THR A 262 7.43 3.83 12.49
CA THR A 262 8.82 3.58 12.09
C THR A 262 9.17 4.42 10.86
N THR A 263 10.47 4.67 10.68
CA THR A 263 10.94 5.31 9.44
C THR A 263 10.93 4.34 8.27
N SER A 264 10.77 4.90 7.08
CA SER A 264 10.90 4.20 5.80
C SER A 264 11.87 4.93 4.87
N VAL A 265 12.36 4.23 3.87
CA VAL A 265 13.22 4.79 2.82
C VAL A 265 12.45 5.47 1.69
N MET A 266 11.13 5.43 1.73
CA MET A 266 10.30 6.15 0.75
C MET A 266 10.51 7.65 0.84
N ASN A 267 10.32 8.32 -0.28
CA ASN A 267 10.43 9.78 -0.33
C ASN A 267 9.31 10.47 0.44
N GLU A 268 8.15 9.84 0.52
CA GLU A 268 6.94 10.39 1.12
C GLU A 268 6.52 9.63 2.37
N THR A 269 6.05 10.37 3.35
CA THR A 269 5.34 9.82 4.50
C THR A 269 3.98 9.26 4.05
N ILE A 270 3.63 8.07 4.56
CA ILE A 270 2.40 7.36 4.20
C ILE A 270 1.47 7.27 5.40
N ILE A 271 0.20 7.55 5.17
CA ILE A 271 -0.90 7.15 6.05
C ILE A 271 -1.57 5.93 5.43
N GLY A 272 -1.52 4.81 6.13
CA GLY A 272 -2.01 3.54 5.62
C GLY A 272 -3.46 3.24 5.99
N VAL A 273 -3.84 1.99 5.71
CA VAL A 273 -5.21 1.48 5.85
C VAL A 273 -5.78 1.64 7.26
N ASP A 274 -4.94 1.70 8.28
CA ASP A 274 -5.36 1.87 9.67
C ASP A 274 -6.08 3.21 9.94
N LEU A 275 -5.93 4.22 9.08
CA LEU A 275 -6.75 5.43 9.13
C LEU A 275 -8.26 5.09 9.09
N LEU A 276 -8.65 4.06 8.38
CA LEU A 276 -10.04 3.64 8.24
C LEU A 276 -10.66 3.16 9.56
N LYS A 277 -9.88 2.82 10.57
CA LYS A 277 -10.38 2.50 11.93
C LYS A 277 -11.04 3.71 12.60
N TYR A 278 -10.70 4.92 12.16
CA TYR A 278 -11.10 6.17 12.79
C TYR A 278 -12.12 6.98 11.98
N GLY A 279 -12.37 6.61 10.72
CA GLY A 279 -13.31 7.36 9.88
C GLY A 279 -13.48 6.73 8.50
N LYS A 280 -14.44 7.28 7.75
CA LYS A 280 -14.60 6.98 6.34
C LYS A 280 -13.63 7.83 5.53
N VAL A 281 -13.03 7.22 4.54
CA VAL A 281 -12.26 7.94 3.53
C VAL A 281 -13.04 7.95 2.23
N ILE A 282 -13.12 9.11 1.58
CA ILE A 282 -13.73 9.27 0.27
C ILE A 282 -12.71 9.94 -0.64
N ILE A 283 -12.45 9.33 -1.78
CA ILE A 283 -11.54 9.86 -2.81
C ILE A 283 -12.36 10.14 -4.07
N ASP A 284 -12.53 11.41 -4.39
CA ASP A 284 -13.11 11.88 -5.65
C ASP A 284 -11.97 12.07 -6.67
N TYR A 285 -11.59 11.00 -7.36
CA TYR A 285 -10.52 11.04 -8.36
C TYR A 285 -10.84 11.98 -9.51
N MET A 286 -12.13 12.08 -9.90
CA MET A 286 -12.57 12.93 -11.00
C MET A 286 -12.39 14.42 -10.74
N ARG A 287 -12.58 14.85 -9.48
CA ARG A 287 -12.53 16.27 -9.07
C ARG A 287 -11.34 16.57 -8.18
N LYS A 288 -10.45 15.58 -8.01
CA LYS A 288 -9.21 15.67 -7.22
C LYS A 288 -9.50 16.19 -5.80
N ARG A 289 -10.31 15.42 -5.04
CA ARG A 289 -10.66 15.73 -3.64
C ARG A 289 -10.56 14.49 -2.76
N PHE A 290 -10.01 14.70 -1.59
CA PHE A 290 -9.96 13.73 -0.51
C PHE A 290 -10.84 14.23 0.65
N PHE A 291 -11.63 13.33 1.24
CA PHE A 291 -12.45 13.60 2.40
C PHE A 291 -12.15 12.55 3.45
N PHE A 292 -12.00 13.02 4.69
CA PHE A 292 -11.98 12.16 5.85
C PHE A 292 -13.14 12.51 6.75
N LEU A 293 -14.04 11.56 6.98
CA LEU A 293 -15.22 11.72 7.82
C LEU A 293 -15.02 10.92 9.10
N PRO A 294 -14.51 11.54 10.18
CA PRO A 294 -14.18 10.82 11.39
C PRO A 294 -15.43 10.24 12.05
N PHE A 295 -15.31 9.05 12.60
CA PHE A 295 -16.38 8.40 13.36
C PHE A 295 -16.63 9.11 14.69
N GLU A 296 -15.56 9.66 15.28
CA GLU A 296 -15.60 10.40 16.52
C GLU A 296 -14.94 11.76 16.36
N LYS A 297 -15.56 12.78 16.93
CA LYS A 297 -15.02 14.15 16.94
C LYS A 297 -13.91 14.28 17.98
N GLY A 298 -13.12 15.35 17.84
CA GLY A 298 -12.04 15.66 18.78
C GLY A 298 -10.73 14.94 18.48
N LYS A 299 -9.85 14.91 19.47
CA LYS A 299 -8.54 14.30 19.37
C LYS A 299 -8.58 12.80 19.64
N THR A 300 -7.66 12.05 19.02
CA THR A 300 -7.44 10.62 19.31
C THR A 300 -6.00 10.43 19.73
N ASP A 301 -5.78 9.93 20.92
CA ASP A 301 -4.46 9.50 21.39
C ASP A 301 -4.17 8.09 20.84
N MET A 302 -3.04 7.95 20.13
CA MET A 302 -2.63 6.70 19.48
C MET A 302 -1.77 5.80 20.38
N GLY A 303 -1.47 6.22 21.61
CA GLY A 303 -0.76 5.41 22.61
C GLY A 303 0.77 5.37 22.48
N GLY A 304 1.35 6.15 21.59
CA GLY A 304 2.80 6.30 21.43
C GLY A 304 3.47 5.22 20.59
N ALA A 305 4.75 4.99 20.81
CA ALA A 305 5.59 4.12 19.99
C ALA A 305 4.96 2.72 19.81
N PRO A 306 5.01 2.14 18.59
CA PRO A 306 4.43 0.84 18.32
C PRO A 306 5.14 -0.26 19.13
N VAL A 307 4.38 -1.23 19.59
CA VAL A 307 4.92 -2.43 20.23
C VAL A 307 5.26 -3.45 19.15
N LEU A 308 6.54 -3.71 18.93
CA LEU A 308 7.05 -4.59 17.89
C LEU A 308 7.96 -5.65 18.48
N TRP A 309 8.02 -6.83 17.84
CA TRP A 309 9.06 -7.80 18.16
C TRP A 309 10.44 -7.19 17.93
N ASN A 310 11.37 -7.50 18.82
CA ASN A 310 12.74 -6.98 18.78
C ASN A 310 13.62 -7.59 17.68
N VAL A 311 13.06 -8.51 16.90
CA VAL A 311 13.59 -9.01 15.62
C VAL A 311 12.48 -9.17 14.60
N SER A 312 12.79 -9.00 13.32
CA SER A 312 11.92 -9.44 12.22
C SER A 312 12.55 -10.62 11.49
N ILE A 313 11.72 -11.53 11.00
CA ILE A 313 12.11 -12.74 10.30
C ILE A 313 11.35 -12.75 8.98
N LEU A 314 12.07 -12.90 7.86
CA LEU A 314 11.47 -13.00 6.51
C LEU A 314 12.09 -14.16 5.74
N PRO A 315 11.36 -14.71 4.75
CA PRO A 315 11.92 -15.64 3.79
C PRO A 315 12.93 -14.93 2.89
N ARG A 316 14.15 -15.44 2.85
CA ARG A 316 15.25 -14.92 2.04
C ARG A 316 16.26 -16.04 1.76
N ASN A 317 16.83 -16.09 0.54
CA ASN A 317 17.82 -17.11 0.16
C ASN A 317 17.36 -18.55 0.46
N GLU A 318 16.10 -18.87 0.13
CA GLU A 318 15.46 -20.18 0.35
C GLU A 318 15.46 -20.66 1.81
N ARG A 319 15.52 -19.74 2.76
CA ARG A 319 15.46 -20.00 4.21
C ARG A 319 14.83 -18.82 4.94
N PHE A 320 14.47 -19.01 6.20
CA PHE A 320 14.02 -17.93 7.06
C PHE A 320 15.21 -17.28 7.74
N GLU A 321 15.35 -15.98 7.57
CA GLU A 321 16.49 -15.21 8.09
C GLU A 321 16.00 -14.08 9.01
N ILE A 322 16.84 -13.71 9.99
CA ILE A 322 16.67 -12.47 10.72
C ILE A 322 16.97 -11.32 9.77
N THR A 323 15.98 -10.45 9.58
CA THR A 323 16.04 -9.35 8.59
C THR A 323 15.94 -7.97 9.22
N THR A 324 15.57 -7.86 10.49
CA THR A 324 15.61 -6.60 11.24
C THR A 324 15.97 -6.88 12.68
N ILE A 325 16.87 -6.07 13.23
CA ILE A 325 17.45 -6.24 14.56
C ILE A 325 17.35 -4.91 15.29
N TRP A 326 16.54 -4.86 16.37
CA TRP A 326 16.46 -3.70 17.26
C TRP A 326 17.65 -3.68 18.20
N ASP A 327 18.00 -2.51 18.72
CA ASP A 327 19.18 -2.27 19.55
C ASP A 327 19.35 -3.27 20.71
N SER A 328 18.25 -3.72 21.31
CA SER A 328 18.28 -4.72 22.38
C SER A 328 18.81 -6.10 21.96
N MET A 329 18.88 -6.38 20.67
CA MET A 329 19.27 -7.68 20.10
C MET A 329 20.61 -7.66 19.36
N LYS A 330 21.23 -6.51 19.14
CA LYS A 330 22.43 -6.32 18.30
C LYS A 330 23.62 -7.20 18.67
N ASP A 331 23.76 -7.55 19.96
CA ASP A 331 24.85 -8.40 20.47
C ASP A 331 24.48 -9.90 20.52
N GLN A 332 23.23 -10.24 20.24
CA GLN A 332 22.70 -11.60 20.37
C GLN A 332 22.51 -12.31 19.03
N VAL A 333 22.16 -11.56 17.98
CA VAL A 333 21.88 -12.08 16.65
C VAL A 333 22.53 -11.20 15.58
N SER A 334 22.63 -11.74 14.37
CA SER A 334 23.16 -11.03 13.19
C SER A 334 22.14 -11.04 12.07
N PHE A 335 22.17 -10.01 11.21
CA PHE A 335 21.38 -9.98 9.97
C PHE A 335 21.78 -11.20 9.10
N GLY A 336 20.77 -11.94 8.62
CA GLY A 336 20.96 -13.15 7.84
C GLY A 336 21.16 -14.44 8.65
N ASP A 337 21.14 -14.38 9.99
CA ASP A 337 21.14 -15.60 10.81
C ASP A 337 19.91 -16.43 10.47
N GLN A 338 20.12 -17.73 10.17
CA GLN A 338 19.04 -18.65 9.82
C GLN A 338 18.19 -18.99 11.04
N VAL A 339 16.87 -18.77 10.93
CA VAL A 339 15.88 -19.19 11.95
C VAL A 339 15.31 -20.55 11.53
N ILE A 340 15.34 -21.53 12.43
CA ILE A 340 14.84 -22.90 12.19
C ILE A 340 13.62 -23.26 13.06
N ASN A 341 13.36 -22.48 14.11
CA ASN A 341 12.24 -22.69 15.02
C ASN A 341 11.79 -21.36 15.62
N ILE A 342 10.50 -21.18 15.77
CA ILE A 342 9.87 -20.04 16.46
C ILE A 342 8.94 -20.60 17.52
N ASN A 343 9.23 -20.36 18.79
CA ASN A 343 8.43 -20.71 19.95
C ASN A 343 7.92 -22.16 19.96
N GLY A 344 8.77 -23.12 19.52
CA GLY A 344 8.44 -24.55 19.43
C GLY A 344 7.98 -24.99 18.03
N THR A 345 7.56 -24.07 17.16
CA THR A 345 7.16 -24.38 15.78
C THR A 345 8.39 -24.53 14.88
N SER A 346 8.61 -25.72 14.32
CA SER A 346 9.69 -25.96 13.34
C SER A 346 9.37 -25.30 12.01
N LEU A 347 10.36 -24.63 11.41
CA LEU A 347 10.22 -23.97 10.11
C LEU A 347 10.64 -24.86 8.92
N SER A 348 11.02 -26.13 9.15
CA SER A 348 11.52 -27.03 8.09
C SER A 348 10.49 -27.31 6.98
N ASN A 349 9.20 -27.29 7.30
CA ASN A 349 8.10 -27.53 6.36
C ASN A 349 7.18 -26.30 6.23
N CYS A 350 7.62 -25.13 6.75
CA CYS A 350 6.84 -23.91 6.66
C CYS A 350 6.90 -23.37 5.22
N PRO A 351 5.77 -22.94 4.64
CA PRO A 351 5.81 -22.24 3.36
C PRO A 351 6.76 -21.03 3.40
N MET A 352 7.55 -20.85 2.34
CA MET A 352 8.49 -19.73 2.21
C MET A 352 7.73 -18.43 1.93
N SER A 353 6.98 -17.95 2.89
CA SER A 353 6.04 -16.86 2.81
C SER A 353 6.16 -15.96 4.04
N GLN A 354 6.05 -14.65 3.82
CA GLN A 354 5.95 -13.65 4.89
C GLN A 354 4.72 -13.89 5.75
N ILE A 355 3.58 -14.19 5.13
CA ILE A 355 2.30 -14.44 5.82
C ILE A 355 2.43 -15.59 6.82
N ALA A 356 3.06 -16.70 6.41
CA ALA A 356 3.25 -17.85 7.28
C ALA A 356 4.09 -17.50 8.52
N ILE A 357 5.13 -16.68 8.37
CA ILE A 357 5.93 -16.21 9.52
C ILE A 357 5.14 -15.27 10.42
N GLU A 358 4.38 -14.34 9.85
CA GLU A 358 3.53 -13.44 10.62
C GLU A 358 2.49 -14.20 11.45
N GLU A 359 1.87 -15.23 10.88
CA GLU A 359 0.93 -16.09 11.61
C GLU A 359 1.60 -16.81 12.79
N ILE A 360 2.80 -17.38 12.57
CA ILE A 360 3.56 -18.05 13.64
C ILE A 360 3.95 -17.07 14.74
N MET A 361 4.46 -15.88 14.37
CA MET A 361 4.83 -14.84 15.34
C MET A 361 3.64 -14.31 16.11
N ASN A 362 2.48 -14.14 15.46
CA ASN A 362 1.24 -13.70 16.09
C ASN A 362 0.62 -14.77 16.99
N ALA A 363 0.90 -16.04 16.76
CA ALA A 363 0.45 -17.15 17.62
C ALA A 363 1.26 -17.28 18.92
N ILE A 364 2.36 -16.55 19.09
CA ILE A 364 3.13 -16.54 20.35
C ILE A 364 2.28 -15.88 21.44
N PRO A 365 1.99 -16.58 22.55
CA PRO A 365 1.18 -16.02 23.63
C PRO A 365 1.97 -14.95 24.40
N GLY A 366 1.39 -13.75 24.51
CA GLY A 366 1.99 -12.63 25.24
C GLY A 366 3.07 -11.90 24.46
N ASP A 367 3.99 -11.30 25.21
CA ASP A 367 5.00 -10.37 24.68
C ASP A 367 6.43 -10.94 24.69
N THR A 368 6.60 -12.21 25.07
CA THR A 368 7.89 -12.91 25.09
C THR A 368 7.77 -14.27 24.41
N GLY A 369 8.83 -14.65 23.73
CA GLY A 369 8.94 -15.92 23.04
C GLY A 369 10.42 -16.28 22.84
N TYR A 370 10.69 -17.25 21.99
CA TYR A 370 12.05 -17.57 21.60
C TYR A 370 12.14 -18.02 20.15
N ILE A 371 13.31 -17.85 19.58
CA ILE A 371 13.69 -18.43 18.30
C ILE A 371 14.89 -19.36 18.49
N ILE A 372 15.04 -20.34 17.58
CA ILE A 372 16.27 -21.12 17.47
C ILE A 372 16.93 -20.71 16.14
N ILE A 373 18.12 -20.15 16.26
CA ILE A 373 18.97 -19.82 15.11
C ILE A 373 20.00 -20.92 14.88
N LYS A 374 20.34 -21.14 13.60
CA LYS A 374 21.41 -22.04 13.19
C LYS A 374 22.57 -21.24 12.59
N LYS A 375 23.74 -21.33 13.21
CA LYS A 375 24.98 -20.68 12.76
C LYS A 375 26.14 -21.67 12.90
N ASP A 376 26.95 -21.86 11.86
CA ASP A 376 28.11 -22.77 11.85
C ASP A 376 27.79 -24.20 12.35
N ASN A 377 26.63 -24.73 11.94
CA ASN A 377 26.07 -26.02 12.38
C ASN A 377 25.78 -26.14 13.90
N GLN A 378 25.79 -25.05 14.63
CA GLN A 378 25.36 -24.98 16.01
C GLN A 378 23.98 -24.30 16.12
N GLU A 379 23.16 -24.84 17.00
CA GLU A 379 21.86 -24.29 17.31
C GLU A 379 21.94 -23.45 18.61
N ARG A 380 21.35 -22.27 18.57
CA ARG A 380 21.27 -21.40 19.73
C ARG A 380 19.83 -20.96 19.94
N LYS A 381 19.36 -21.10 21.17
CA LYS A 381 18.07 -20.57 21.60
C LYS A 381 18.24 -19.11 22.02
N ILE A 382 17.46 -18.21 21.43
CA ILE A 382 17.48 -16.77 21.67
C ILE A 382 16.09 -16.36 22.14
N GLU A 383 16.00 -15.66 23.24
CA GLU A 383 14.76 -15.05 23.71
C GLU A 383 14.45 -13.80 22.87
N ILE A 384 13.19 -13.67 22.49
CA ILE A 384 12.65 -12.50 21.79
C ILE A 384 11.50 -11.90 22.58
N LYS A 385 11.31 -10.59 22.46
CA LYS A 385 10.23 -9.88 23.14
C LYS A 385 9.66 -8.75 22.30
N LYS A 386 8.43 -8.38 22.60
CA LYS A 386 7.84 -7.16 22.06
C LYS A 386 8.30 -5.95 22.88
N GLU A 387 8.73 -4.90 22.19
CA GLU A 387 9.25 -3.67 22.80
C GLU A 387 8.58 -2.44 22.17
N ARG A 388 8.36 -1.43 23.01
CA ARG A 388 7.97 -0.08 22.56
C ARG A 388 9.14 0.70 22.05
#